data_c4d3e57261f863d62929115f0972461d
#
_entry.id   c4d3e57261f863d62929115f0972461d
#
_cell.length_a   1.000
_cell.length_b   1.000
_cell.length_c   1.000
_cell.angle_alpha   90.00
_cell.angle_beta   90.00
_cell.angle_gamma   90.00
#
_symmetry.space_group_name_H-M   'P 1'
#
loop_
_entity.id
_entity.type
_entity.pdbx_description
1 polymer ?
#
loop_
_entity_poly.entity_id
_entity_poly.type
_entity_poly.pdbx_seq_one_letter_code
_entity_poly.pdbx_strand_id
1 'polypeptide(L)' 'MDEIHFAEAVFRIIRERRQAVYDLLIYDNVKSIEQYRELMGNLKSLDHVEQELKGLLEKQEQSSE' A
#
# COMPACT_ATOMS: atom_id res chain seq x y z
N MET A 1 -11.24 -14.22 -12.54
CA MET A 1 -9.98 -13.92 -11.86
C MET A 1 -10.00 -14.62 -10.50
N ASP A 2 -8.98 -15.39 -10.18
CA ASP A 2 -8.95 -16.06 -8.89
C ASP A 2 -8.47 -15.10 -7.79
N GLU A 3 -8.57 -15.56 -6.53
CA GLU A 3 -8.26 -14.72 -5.38
C GLU A 3 -6.79 -14.32 -5.33
N ILE A 4 -5.90 -15.20 -5.77
CA ILE A 4 -4.46 -14.91 -5.79
C ILE A 4 -4.15 -13.82 -6.80
N HIS A 5 -4.72 -13.90 -7.99
CA HIS A 5 -4.52 -12.87 -9.02
C HIS A 5 -5.09 -11.52 -8.59
N PHE A 6 -6.26 -11.56 -7.92
CA PHE A 6 -6.85 -10.34 -7.38
C PHE A 6 -5.93 -9.71 -6.35
N ALA A 7 -5.43 -10.51 -5.40
CA ALA A 7 -4.54 -10.01 -4.37
C ALA A 7 -3.25 -9.45 -4.95
N GLU A 8 -2.67 -10.12 -5.94
CA GLU A 8 -1.46 -9.61 -6.61
C GLU A 8 -1.71 -8.26 -7.28
N ALA A 9 -2.88 -8.10 -7.89
CA ALA A 9 -3.26 -6.83 -8.49
C ALA A 9 -3.37 -5.72 -7.45
N VAL A 10 -3.98 -6.01 -6.29
CA VAL A 10 -4.09 -5.05 -5.21
C VAL A 10 -2.70 -4.67 -4.67
N PHE A 11 -1.83 -5.66 -4.44
CA PHE A 11 -0.46 -5.37 -3.99
C PHE A 11 0.29 -4.49 -4.98
N ARG A 12 0.10 -4.71 -6.27
CA ARG A 12 0.72 -3.88 -7.29
C ARG A 12 0.23 -2.44 -7.21
N ILE A 13 -1.08 -2.25 -7.03
CA ILE A 13 -1.66 -0.92 -6.88
C ILE A 13 -1.06 -0.21 -5.65
N ILE A 14 -0.92 -0.94 -4.54
CA ILE A 14 -0.32 -0.39 -3.33
C ILE A 14 1.12 0.04 -3.59
N ARG A 15 1.91 -0.81 -4.25
CA ARG A 15 3.31 -0.48 -4.55
C ARG A 15 3.43 0.72 -5.48
N GLU A 16 2.57 0.79 -6.50
CA GLU A 16 2.58 1.92 -7.42
C GLU A 16 2.22 3.22 -6.70
N ARG A 17 1.23 3.18 -5.82
CA ARG A 17 0.84 4.36 -5.06
C ARG A 17 1.96 4.78 -4.10
N ARG A 18 2.59 3.81 -3.44
CA ARG A 18 3.72 4.08 -2.55
C ARG A 18 4.85 4.76 -3.32
N GLN A 19 5.17 4.25 -4.51
CA GLN A 19 6.22 4.84 -5.34
C GLN A 19 5.87 6.27 -5.74
N ALA A 20 4.61 6.52 -6.08
CA ALA A 20 4.16 7.87 -6.43
C ALA A 20 4.35 8.84 -5.25
N VAL A 21 4.05 8.40 -4.02
CA VAL A 21 4.25 9.23 -2.83
C VAL A 21 5.74 9.49 -2.59
N TYR A 22 6.57 8.46 -2.74
CA TYR A 22 8.02 8.65 -2.61
C TYR A 22 8.55 9.62 -3.64
N ASP A 23 8.08 9.55 -4.88
CA ASP A 23 8.51 10.47 -5.94
C ASP A 23 8.14 11.92 -5.59
N LEU A 24 6.97 12.13 -5.03
CA LEU A 24 6.59 13.47 -4.56
C LEU A 24 7.53 13.97 -3.47
N LEU A 25 7.89 13.10 -2.52
CA LEU A 25 8.78 13.48 -1.43
C LEU A 25 10.20 13.78 -1.91
N ILE A 26 10.67 13.05 -2.92
CA ILE A 26 12.07 13.13 -3.36
C ILE A 26 12.26 14.18 -4.45
N TYR A 27 11.35 14.26 -5.43
CA TYR A 27 11.58 15.05 -6.63
C TYR A 27 10.79 16.35 -6.71
N ASP A 28 9.64 16.42 -6.06
CA ASP A 28 8.75 17.57 -6.22
C ASP A 28 8.82 18.60 -5.10
N ASN A 29 9.80 18.52 -4.23
CA ASN A 29 9.97 19.48 -3.14
C ASN A 29 8.70 19.73 -2.35
N VAL A 30 8.52 19.01 -1.25
CA VAL A 30 7.39 19.23 -0.34
C VAL A 30 7.37 20.69 0.10
N LYS A 31 6.25 21.38 -0.10
CA LYS A 31 6.15 22.81 0.07
C LYS A 31 5.70 23.25 1.46
N SER A 32 5.18 22.33 2.27
CA SER A 32 4.70 22.66 3.60
C SER A 32 4.78 21.46 4.51
N ILE A 33 4.79 21.72 5.81
CA ILE A 33 4.74 20.64 6.80
C ILE A 33 3.41 19.89 6.74
N GLU A 34 2.35 20.58 6.39
CA GLU A 34 1.03 19.95 6.25
C GLU A 34 1.04 18.94 5.11
N GLN A 35 1.62 19.32 3.97
CA GLN A 35 1.76 18.41 2.84
C GLN A 35 2.61 17.19 3.23
N TYR A 36 3.71 17.42 3.93
CA TYR A 36 4.57 16.34 4.39
C TYR A 36 3.80 15.36 5.27
N ARG A 37 3.04 15.88 6.23
CA ARG A 37 2.24 15.04 7.14
C ARG A 37 1.20 14.23 6.37
N GLU A 38 0.57 14.86 5.38
CA GLU A 38 -0.42 14.18 4.54
C GLU A 38 0.22 13.02 3.77
N LEU A 39 1.37 13.25 3.16
CA LEU A 39 2.08 12.20 2.43
C LEU A 39 2.53 11.07 3.35
N MET A 40 3.01 11.40 4.54
CA MET A 40 3.40 10.37 5.52
C MET A 40 2.20 9.58 6.00
N GLY A 41 1.04 10.24 6.15
CA GLY A 41 -0.21 9.56 6.47
C GLY A 41 -0.63 8.58 5.38
N ASN A 42 -0.46 8.98 4.12
CA ASN A 42 -0.73 8.09 2.99
C ASN A 42 0.14 6.84 3.04
N LEU A 43 1.43 6.99 3.33
CA LEU A 43 2.34 5.86 3.44
C LEU A 43 1.93 4.92 4.56
N LYS A 44 1.56 5.45 5.71
CA LYS A 44 1.10 4.65 6.84
C LYS A 44 -0.16 3.88 6.50
N SER A 45 -1.10 4.53 5.82
CA SER A 45 -2.35 3.87 5.41
C SER A 45 -2.08 2.75 4.42
N LEU A 46 -1.20 2.97 3.46
CA LEU A 46 -0.83 1.94 2.49
C LEU A 46 -0.18 0.73 3.17
N ASP A 47 0.71 0.99 4.14
CA ASP A 47 1.32 -0.10 4.91
C ASP A 47 0.27 -0.88 5.69
N HIS A 48 -0.69 -0.18 6.29
CA HIS A 48 -1.74 -0.83 7.06
C HIS A 48 -2.58 -1.75 6.17
N VAL A 49 -3.02 -1.25 5.01
CA VAL A 49 -3.81 -2.03 4.07
C VAL A 49 -3.02 -3.25 3.59
N GLU A 50 -1.74 -3.07 3.30
CA GLU A 50 -0.89 -4.17 2.85
C GLU A 50 -0.79 -5.27 3.91
N GLN A 51 -0.58 -4.89 5.17
CA GLN A 51 -0.48 -5.87 6.25
C GLN A 51 -1.80 -6.59 6.47
N GLU A 52 -2.92 -5.88 6.40
CA GLU A 52 -4.23 -6.51 6.55
C GLU A 52 -4.50 -7.49 5.40
N LEU A 53 -4.15 -7.11 4.18
CA LEU A 53 -4.34 -7.99 3.04
C LEU A 53 -3.49 -9.26 3.16
N LYS A 54 -2.24 -9.13 3.60
CA LYS A 54 -1.38 -10.30 3.84
C LYS A 54 -1.98 -11.21 4.89
N GLY A 55 -2.52 -10.63 5.96
CA GLY A 55 -3.18 -11.41 7.00
C GLY A 55 -4.38 -12.20 6.50
N LEU A 56 -5.19 -11.57 5.66
CA LEU A 56 -6.35 -12.25 5.07
C LEU A 56 -5.92 -13.40 4.17
N LEU A 57 -4.89 -13.22 3.38
CA LEU A 57 -4.39 -14.30 2.51
C LEU A 57 -3.85 -15.46 3.33
N GLU A 58 -3.13 -15.20 4.41
CA GLU A 58 -2.62 -16.25 5.28
C GLU A 58 -3.74 -17.05 5.91
N LYS A 59 -4.79 -16.38 6.38
CA LYS A 59 -5.95 -17.06 6.96
C LYS A 59 -6.64 -17.95 5.92
N GLN A 60 -6.73 -17.45 4.69
CA GLN A 60 -7.36 -18.21 3.62
C GLN A 60 -6.57 -19.47 3.28
N GLU A 61 -5.26 -19.37 3.23
CA GLU A 61 -4.42 -20.54 3.00
C GLU A 61 -4.58 -21.58 4.09
N GLN A 62 -4.65 -21.12 5.36
CA GLN A 62 -4.86 -22.02 6.49
C GLN A 62 -6.22 -22.70 6.46
N SER A 63 -7.25 -21.96 6.03
CA SER A 63 -8.60 -22.50 6.03
C SER A 63 -8.88 -23.43 4.86
N SER A 64 -8.03 -23.44 3.84
CA SER A 64 -8.21 -24.30 2.68
C SER A 64 -7.70 -25.73 2.90
N GLU A 65 -7.13 -26.00 4.04
CA GLU A 65 -6.73 -27.36 4.43
C GLU A 65 -7.94 -28.14 5.01
#